data_3cc75a93786ee4f1f6659f8070bd4602
#
_entry.id   3cc75a93786ee4f1f6659f8070bd4602
#
_cell.length_a   1.000
_cell.length_b   1.000
_cell.length_c   1.000
_cell.angle_alpha   90.00
_cell.angle_beta   90.00
_cell.angle_gamma   90.00
#
_symmetry.space_group_name_H-M   'P 1'
#
loop_
_entity.id
_entity.type
_entity.pdbx_description
1 polymer ?
#
loop_
_entity_poly.entity_id
_entity_poly.type
_entity_poly.pdbx_seq_one_letter_code
_entity_poly.pdbx_strand_id
1 'polypeptide(L)'
;MLSMTEPVTAVHQYIDYFNTGDVKAMAAICADPMQILDGLPPHVWQGPTATEDWHRDVMVAGEREGATDYFVTLGEPWHVDVTGDSAYVVVPATMTFRVHGKQVTQSGSIFTVALRKLAAEWRIAAWAWAKGTT
;
A
#
# COMPACT_ATOMS: atom_id res chain seq x y z
N MET A 1 13.03 -12.94 -10.16
CA MET A 1 12.42 -12.62 -8.84
C MET A 1 13.16 -11.48 -8.20
N LEU A 2 12.43 -10.45 -7.76
CA LEU A 2 13.04 -9.33 -7.05
C LEU A 2 13.37 -9.73 -5.62
N SER A 3 14.56 -9.34 -5.16
CA SER A 3 15.01 -9.59 -3.79
C SER A 3 14.52 -8.48 -2.88
N MET A 4 14.00 -8.81 -1.70
CA MET A 4 13.56 -7.84 -0.68
C MET A 4 14.72 -7.42 0.21
N THR A 5 15.93 -7.23 -0.36
CA THR A 5 17.12 -6.79 0.38
C THR A 5 17.12 -5.29 0.68
N GLU A 6 16.27 -4.52 0.00
CA GLU A 6 16.10 -3.10 0.20
C GLU A 6 14.68 -2.79 0.63
N PRO A 7 14.46 -1.93 1.63
CA PRO A 7 13.08 -1.64 2.07
C PRO A 7 12.23 -1.00 0.98
N VAL A 8 12.79 -0.12 0.17
CA VAL A 8 12.04 0.54 -0.90
C VAL A 8 11.58 -0.45 -1.96
N THR A 9 12.32 -1.52 -2.20
CA THR A 9 11.91 -2.58 -3.14
C THR A 9 10.63 -3.26 -2.68
N ALA A 10 10.52 -3.56 -1.39
CA ALA A 10 9.29 -4.15 -0.83
C ALA A 10 8.09 -3.21 -1.00
N VAL A 11 8.30 -1.91 -0.81
CA VAL A 11 7.23 -0.91 -1.00
C VAL A 11 6.76 -0.90 -2.45
N HIS A 12 7.68 -0.86 -3.42
CA HIS A 12 7.33 -0.89 -4.84
C HIS A 12 6.61 -2.18 -5.22
N GLN A 13 7.07 -3.32 -4.73
CA GLN A 13 6.46 -4.62 -4.99
C GLN A 13 5.01 -4.66 -4.49
N TYR A 14 4.77 -4.14 -3.30
CA TYR A 14 3.44 -4.11 -2.71
C TYR A 14 2.46 -3.34 -3.60
N ILE A 15 2.90 -2.18 -4.08
CA ILE A 15 2.08 -1.33 -4.96
C ILE A 15 1.92 -1.96 -6.34
N ASP A 16 2.96 -2.58 -6.90
CA ASP A 16 2.87 -3.27 -8.18
C ASP A 16 1.83 -4.40 -8.13
N TYR A 17 1.80 -5.16 -7.04
CA TYR A 17 0.78 -6.20 -6.84
C TYR A 17 -0.62 -5.60 -6.67
N PHE A 18 -0.73 -4.47 -5.97
CA PHE A 18 -2.02 -3.76 -5.89
C PHE A 18 -2.51 -3.39 -7.30
N ASN A 19 -1.63 -2.83 -8.11
CA ASN A 19 -1.97 -2.39 -9.46
C ASN A 19 -2.41 -3.54 -10.38
N THR A 20 -1.91 -4.75 -10.14
CA THR A 20 -2.31 -5.93 -10.91
C THR A 20 -3.45 -6.71 -10.27
N GLY A 21 -3.90 -6.30 -9.09
CA GLY A 21 -4.98 -6.98 -8.37
C GLY A 21 -4.56 -8.26 -7.65
N ASP A 22 -3.27 -8.48 -7.46
CA ASP A 22 -2.73 -9.68 -6.83
C ASP A 22 -2.61 -9.50 -5.31
N VAL A 23 -3.75 -9.53 -4.63
CA VAL A 23 -3.80 -9.32 -3.17
C VAL A 23 -3.06 -10.41 -2.40
N LYS A 24 -3.03 -11.63 -2.91
CA LYS A 24 -2.33 -12.73 -2.26
C LYS A 24 -0.82 -12.47 -2.25
N ALA A 25 -0.29 -11.94 -3.35
CA ALA A 25 1.13 -11.57 -3.43
C ALA A 25 1.44 -10.38 -2.52
N MET A 26 0.53 -9.40 -2.42
CA MET A 26 0.67 -8.30 -1.45
C MET A 26 0.82 -8.84 -0.03
N ALA A 27 -0.08 -9.73 0.36
CA ALA A 27 -0.07 -10.30 1.72
C ALA A 27 1.22 -11.08 1.99
N ALA A 28 1.76 -11.75 0.98
CA ALA A 28 2.95 -12.59 1.12
C ALA A 28 4.22 -11.78 1.48
N ILE A 29 4.26 -10.48 1.19
CA ILE A 29 5.41 -9.65 1.54
C ILE A 29 5.16 -8.79 2.79
N CYS A 30 4.13 -9.12 3.55
CA CYS A 30 3.84 -8.46 4.82
C CYS A 30 4.44 -9.23 5.99
N ALA A 31 4.74 -8.50 7.05
CA ALA A 31 5.04 -9.09 8.36
C ALA A 31 3.74 -9.48 9.05
N ASP A 32 3.83 -10.29 10.08
CA ASP A 32 2.72 -10.64 10.95
C ASP A 32 3.13 -10.31 12.39
N PRO A 33 2.40 -9.43 13.09
CA PRO A 33 1.15 -8.78 12.67
C PRO A 33 1.37 -7.62 11.68
N MET A 34 0.30 -7.24 11.02
CA MET A 34 0.26 -6.15 10.05
C MET A 34 -0.78 -5.11 10.48
N GLN A 35 -0.52 -3.83 10.19
CA GLN A 35 -1.47 -2.75 10.46
C GLN A 35 -1.59 -1.84 9.26
N ILE A 36 -2.82 -1.40 8.99
CA ILE A 36 -3.14 -0.48 7.91
C ILE A 36 -4.00 0.65 8.45
N LEU A 37 -3.66 1.88 8.07
CA LEU A 37 -4.46 3.06 8.32
C LEU A 37 -4.79 3.71 6.99
N ASP A 38 -6.09 3.91 6.72
CA ASP A 38 -6.55 4.44 5.44
C ASP A 38 -7.79 5.31 5.62
N GLY A 39 -8.05 6.17 4.64
CA GLY A 39 -9.20 7.06 4.66
C GLY A 39 -10.55 6.36 4.48
N LEU A 40 -10.56 5.11 4.02
CA LEU A 40 -11.78 4.32 3.92
C LEU A 40 -12.22 3.83 5.30
N PRO A 41 -13.49 3.98 5.71
CA PRO A 41 -13.95 3.35 6.95
C PRO A 41 -13.82 1.82 6.89
N PRO A 42 -13.39 1.15 7.96
CA PRO A 42 -13.25 1.62 9.35
C PRO A 42 -11.91 2.27 9.70
N HIS A 43 -11.08 2.59 8.74
CA HIS A 43 -9.82 3.34 8.88
C HIS A 43 -8.64 2.56 9.44
N VAL A 44 -8.87 1.45 10.12
CA VAL A 44 -7.81 0.61 10.70
C VAL A 44 -8.12 -0.85 10.43
N TRP A 45 -7.12 -1.57 9.93
CA TRP A 45 -7.14 -3.03 9.79
C TRP A 45 -5.89 -3.57 10.47
N GLN A 46 -6.05 -4.63 11.27
CA GLN A 46 -4.96 -5.19 12.07
C GLN A 46 -5.01 -6.71 12.03
N GLY A 47 -3.84 -7.31 12.16
CA GLY A 47 -3.73 -8.75 12.33
C GLY A 47 -3.12 -9.45 11.11
N PRO A 48 -3.19 -10.79 11.08
CA PRO A 48 -2.50 -11.57 10.04
C PRO A 48 -3.11 -11.42 8.65
N THR A 49 -4.37 -10.97 8.55
CA THR A 49 -5.08 -10.82 7.28
C THR A 49 -5.42 -9.37 6.96
N ALA A 50 -4.68 -8.41 7.54
CA ALA A 50 -5.00 -6.99 7.38
C ALA A 50 -5.04 -6.55 5.92
N THR A 51 -4.08 -6.96 5.09
CA THR A 51 -4.04 -6.59 3.66
C THR A 51 -5.25 -7.13 2.91
N GLU A 52 -5.59 -8.39 3.10
CA GLU A 52 -6.75 -9.02 2.44
C GLU A 52 -8.05 -8.36 2.88
N ASP A 53 -8.20 -8.10 4.18
CA ASP A 53 -9.40 -7.48 4.73
C ASP A 53 -9.57 -6.05 4.22
N TRP A 54 -8.50 -5.27 4.20
CA TRP A 54 -8.49 -3.92 3.64
C TRP A 54 -8.85 -3.95 2.15
N HIS A 55 -8.22 -4.83 1.39
CA HIS A 55 -8.45 -4.92 -0.06
C HIS A 55 -9.91 -5.27 -0.36
N ARG A 56 -10.47 -6.22 0.37
CA ARG A 56 -11.89 -6.59 0.23
C ARG A 56 -12.79 -5.36 0.47
N ASP A 57 -12.52 -4.60 1.52
CA ASP A 57 -13.33 -3.43 1.85
C ASP A 57 -13.19 -2.32 0.80
N VAL A 58 -12.00 -2.13 0.23
CA VAL A 58 -11.79 -1.20 -0.89
C VAL A 58 -12.61 -1.63 -2.11
N MET A 59 -12.59 -2.91 -2.46
CA MET A 59 -13.34 -3.41 -3.62
C MET A 59 -14.85 -3.29 -3.42
N VAL A 60 -15.34 -3.58 -2.22
CA VAL A 60 -16.78 -3.44 -1.89
C VAL A 60 -17.21 -1.97 -1.98
N ALA A 61 -16.43 -1.06 -1.40
CA ALA A 61 -16.74 0.36 -1.46
C ALA A 61 -16.70 0.89 -2.90
N GLY A 62 -15.71 0.46 -3.67
CA GLY A 62 -15.59 0.84 -5.08
C GLY A 62 -16.80 0.38 -5.89
N GLU A 63 -17.26 -0.85 -5.67
CA GLU A 63 -18.44 -1.38 -6.35
C GLU A 63 -19.67 -0.53 -6.06
N ARG A 64 -19.87 -0.11 -4.80
CA ARG A 64 -20.98 0.76 -4.41
C ARG A 64 -20.92 2.13 -5.08
N GLU A 65 -19.73 2.67 -5.28
CA GLU A 65 -19.51 4.01 -5.83
C GLU A 65 -19.33 4.01 -7.35
N GLY A 66 -19.30 2.83 -7.97
CA GLY A 66 -19.00 2.71 -9.39
C GLY A 66 -17.55 3.00 -9.73
N ALA A 67 -16.65 2.80 -8.78
CA ALA A 67 -15.21 3.04 -8.95
C ALA A 67 -14.51 1.76 -9.40
N THR A 68 -13.64 1.89 -10.41
CA THR A 68 -12.87 0.79 -10.99
C THR A 68 -11.48 1.25 -11.39
N ASP A 69 -10.63 0.31 -11.76
CA ASP A 69 -9.34 0.58 -12.40
C ASP A 69 -8.40 1.44 -11.54
N TYR A 70 -8.30 1.09 -10.25
CA TYR A 70 -7.35 1.75 -9.36
C TYR A 70 -5.92 1.49 -9.81
N PHE A 71 -5.14 2.55 -9.89
CA PHE A 71 -3.72 2.46 -10.23
C PHE A 71 -2.93 3.49 -9.43
N VAL A 72 -1.89 3.05 -8.74
CA VAL A 72 -1.03 3.91 -7.92
C VAL A 72 0.33 4.05 -8.59
N THR A 73 0.79 5.29 -8.71
CA THR A 73 2.15 5.62 -9.17
C THR A 73 2.90 6.24 -8.00
N LEU A 74 4.05 5.66 -7.67
CA LEU A 74 4.92 6.18 -6.61
C LEU A 74 5.96 7.11 -7.21
N GLY A 75 6.19 8.26 -6.54
CA GLY A 75 7.26 9.18 -6.89
C GLY A 75 8.56 8.80 -6.19
N GLU A 76 9.54 9.71 -6.22
CA GLU A 76 10.79 9.52 -5.52
C GLU A 76 10.56 9.55 -4.01
N PRO A 77 11.13 8.62 -3.24
CA PRO A 77 10.97 8.62 -1.80
C PRO A 77 11.50 9.90 -1.16
N TRP A 78 10.73 10.46 -0.24
CA TRP A 78 11.20 11.58 0.57
C TRP A 78 12.12 11.10 1.69
N HIS A 79 11.84 9.93 2.25
CA HIS A 79 12.63 9.34 3.33
C HIS A 79 12.75 7.84 3.13
N VAL A 80 13.96 7.33 3.32
CA VAL A 80 14.25 5.90 3.44
C VAL A 80 15.22 5.78 4.60
N ASP A 81 14.69 5.53 5.80
CA ASP A 81 15.47 5.49 7.02
C ASP A 81 15.54 4.05 7.53
N VAL A 82 16.76 3.53 7.69
CA VAL A 82 16.99 2.17 8.17
C VAL A 82 17.70 2.24 9.51
N THR A 83 17.15 1.55 10.51
CA THR A 83 17.76 1.43 11.83
C THR A 83 17.71 -0.05 12.23
N GLY A 84 18.87 -0.75 12.08
CA GLY A 84 18.91 -2.19 12.35
C GLY A 84 17.95 -2.96 11.45
N ASP A 85 17.02 -3.69 12.05
CA ASP A 85 16.02 -4.49 11.34
C ASP A 85 14.68 -3.76 11.16
N SER A 86 14.68 -2.43 11.32
CA SER A 86 13.50 -1.59 11.15
C SER A 86 13.75 -0.56 10.06
N ALA A 87 12.71 -0.21 9.30
CA ALA A 87 12.82 0.81 8.28
C ALA A 87 11.54 1.64 8.22
N TYR A 88 11.71 2.88 7.78
CA TYR A 88 10.64 3.87 7.62
C TYR A 88 10.80 4.50 6.24
N VAL A 89 9.77 4.37 5.42
CA VAL A 89 9.78 4.84 4.03
C VAL A 89 8.60 5.76 3.82
N VAL A 90 8.85 6.96 3.28
CA VAL A 90 7.80 7.92 2.94
C VAL A 90 7.90 8.24 1.46
N VAL A 91 6.81 8.02 0.73
CA VAL A 91 6.79 8.15 -0.72
C VAL A 91 5.58 8.97 -1.14
N PRO A 92 5.75 10.03 -1.94
CA PRO A 92 4.61 10.70 -2.54
C PRO A 92 3.98 9.78 -3.59
N ALA A 93 2.67 9.87 -3.73
CA ALA A 93 1.93 8.97 -4.61
C ALA A 93 0.81 9.70 -5.34
N THR A 94 0.47 9.19 -6.51
CA THR A 94 -0.70 9.61 -7.28
C THR A 94 -1.53 8.37 -7.55
N MET A 95 -2.83 8.47 -7.37
CA MET A 95 -3.75 7.38 -7.68
C MET A 95 -4.71 7.81 -8.77
N THR A 96 -4.90 6.95 -9.77
CA THR A 96 -5.95 7.12 -10.77
C THR A 96 -6.98 6.01 -10.63
N PHE A 97 -8.21 6.33 -10.96
CA PHE A 97 -9.31 5.36 -10.98
C PHE A 97 -10.40 5.90 -11.89
N ARG A 98 -11.41 5.08 -12.16
CA ARG A 98 -12.57 5.50 -12.95
C ARG A 98 -13.81 5.46 -12.09
N VAL A 99 -14.65 6.50 -12.23
CA VAL A 99 -15.98 6.53 -11.60
C VAL A 99 -16.99 6.67 -12.72
N HIS A 100 -17.82 5.65 -12.88
CA HIS A 100 -18.80 5.58 -13.98
C HIS A 100 -18.15 5.86 -15.33
N GLY A 101 -16.96 5.31 -15.57
CA GLY A 101 -16.21 5.42 -16.81
C GLY A 101 -15.38 6.69 -16.96
N LYS A 102 -15.48 7.65 -16.02
CA LYS A 102 -14.66 8.87 -16.06
C LYS A 102 -13.41 8.70 -15.23
N GLN A 103 -12.27 9.07 -15.79
CA GLN A 103 -11.00 9.02 -15.06
C GLN A 103 -10.93 10.12 -14.01
N VAL A 104 -10.53 9.73 -12.81
CA VAL A 104 -10.28 10.62 -11.69
C VAL A 104 -8.82 10.46 -11.28
N THR A 105 -8.17 11.58 -10.99
CA THR A 105 -6.78 11.58 -10.50
C THR A 105 -6.75 12.17 -9.10
N GLN A 106 -6.23 11.42 -8.15
CA GLN A 106 -5.97 11.88 -6.79
C GLN A 106 -4.49 12.17 -6.67
N SER A 107 -4.13 13.44 -6.48
CA SER A 107 -2.75 13.91 -6.40
C SER A 107 -2.39 14.33 -4.99
N GLY A 108 -1.09 14.33 -4.67
CA GLY A 108 -0.61 14.77 -3.37
C GLY A 108 -0.87 13.77 -2.25
N SER A 109 -1.08 12.51 -2.58
CA SER A 109 -1.17 11.45 -1.60
C SER A 109 0.22 11.10 -1.07
N ILE A 110 0.27 10.62 0.17
CA ILE A 110 1.51 10.22 0.81
C ILE A 110 1.36 8.79 1.31
N PHE A 111 2.30 7.94 0.90
CA PHE A 111 2.37 6.56 1.35
C PHE A 111 3.49 6.43 2.36
N THR A 112 3.15 6.16 3.60
CA THR A 112 4.09 6.01 4.72
C THR A 112 4.11 4.56 5.15
N VAL A 113 5.29 3.94 5.17
CA VAL A 113 5.42 2.50 5.38
C VAL A 113 6.46 2.22 6.45
N ALA A 114 6.10 1.38 7.41
CA ALA A 114 7.04 0.81 8.36
C ALA A 114 7.34 -0.62 7.96
N LEU A 115 8.61 -1.00 7.99
CA LEU A 115 9.04 -2.33 7.59
C LEU A 115 9.91 -2.97 8.67
N ARG A 116 9.92 -4.30 8.66
CA ARG A 116 10.81 -5.11 9.50
C ARG A 116 11.57 -6.08 8.62
N LYS A 117 12.83 -6.31 8.99
CA LYS A 117 13.67 -7.28 8.32
C LYS A 117 13.54 -8.63 9.04
N LEU A 118 13.00 -9.61 8.33
CA LEU A 118 12.78 -10.96 8.86
C LEU A 118 13.43 -11.95 7.91
N ALA A 119 14.26 -12.85 8.42
CA ALA A 119 14.98 -13.83 7.61
C ALA A 119 15.73 -13.16 6.45
N ALA A 120 16.41 -12.04 6.73
CA ALA A 120 17.19 -11.24 5.77
C ALA A 120 16.36 -10.56 4.68
N GLU A 121 15.04 -10.53 4.79
CA GLU A 121 14.16 -9.85 3.85
C GLU A 121 13.32 -8.78 4.52
N TRP A 122 13.16 -7.64 3.85
CA TRP A 122 12.28 -6.57 4.32
C TRP A 122 10.83 -6.95 4.05
N ARG A 123 9.99 -6.81 5.10
CA ARG A 123 8.56 -7.08 5.04
C ARG A 123 7.80 -5.89 5.56
N ILE A 124 6.65 -5.63 4.96
CA ILE A 124 5.81 -4.50 5.35
C ILE A 124 5.08 -4.84 6.65
N ALA A 125 5.31 -4.03 7.68
CA ALA A 125 4.71 -4.23 9.00
C ALA A 125 3.52 -3.31 9.23
N ALA A 126 3.49 -2.15 8.59
CA ALA A 126 2.39 -1.20 8.70
C ALA A 126 2.49 -0.19 7.58
N TRP A 127 1.33 0.37 7.19
CA TRP A 127 1.34 1.54 6.32
C TRP A 127 0.16 2.45 6.61
N ALA A 128 0.31 3.69 6.21
CA ALA A 128 -0.73 4.69 6.25
C ALA A 128 -0.79 5.40 4.91
N TRP A 129 -2.00 5.62 4.42
CA TRP A 129 -2.25 6.39 3.20
C TRP A 129 -2.85 7.73 3.59
N ALA A 130 -2.10 8.80 3.32
CA ALA A 130 -2.63 10.15 3.47
C ALA A 130 -3.32 10.53 2.17
N LYS A 131 -4.61 10.67 2.21
CA LYS A 131 -5.44 10.93 1.04
C LYS A 131 -5.07 12.27 0.40
N GLY A 132 -4.86 12.25 -0.89
CA GLY A 132 -4.65 13.47 -1.68
C GLY A 132 -5.95 14.15 -2.07
N THR A 133 -5.88 15.01 -3.05
CA THR A 133 -7.03 15.75 -3.57
C THR A 133 -7.30 15.41 -5.03
N THR A 134 -8.55 15.49 -5.39
CA THR A 134 -9.01 15.20 -6.77
C THR A 134 -9.40 16.46 -7.54
#